data_8d4d2aea420cc39d33fe3634215c735d
#
_entry.id   8d4d2aea420cc39d33fe3634215c735d
#
_cell.length_a   1.000
_cell.length_b   1.000
_cell.length_c   1.000
_cell.angle_alpha   90.00
_cell.angle_beta   90.00
_cell.angle_gamma   90.00
#
_symmetry.space_group_name_H-M   'P 1'
#
loop_
_entity.id
_entity.type
_entity.pdbx_description
1 polymer ?
#
loop_
_entity_poly.entity_id
_entity_poly.type
_entity_poly.pdbx_seq_one_letter_code
_entity_poly.pdbx_strand_id
1 'polypeptide(L)'
;MKKEKHSAMRYFRWTAILLCLIGITACRQDTPRFRIGVAQCSDDSWRHKMNDEILREAMFYDGVSVEIRSAGDDNRRQAEDIHYFMDKGVDLLIISANEAAPMTPIVEEAYRKGIPVITVDRKILSDKYTAYIGADNYEIGRAVGNYIASRLKGKGNIVELTGLSGSTPAMERHQGFMAAISHFPEIKLIDKADAAWERGPAEVEMDSMLRRHSKIDAVYAHNDRIAPGAYQAAKKAGREKEMIFVGIDALPGKGNGLELVLDSVLDATFIYPTNGDKVLQLAMNILEKKSYPRETVMNTAVVDRTNAHIMQLQTTHISELDQKIETLNGRISGYLSRVATQQVIMYGSLLILLLVAGLLLVVYKSLRSKNRLNRELSEQKKQLEEQRDKLEEQRDQLIQLSHQLEEATHAKLVFFTNISHDFRTPLTLVADPVEQLLADRTLTGDQHRMLLLIQRNVNILLRLVNQILDFLSLIHI
;
A
#
# COMPACT_ATOMS: atom_id res chain seq x y z
N MET A 1 72.75 -1.17 -10.45
CA MET A 1 71.81 -1.96 -11.29
C MET A 1 71.03 -3.10 -10.55
N LYS A 2 71.68 -4.04 -9.81
CA LYS A 2 70.88 -5.11 -9.11
C LYS A 2 70.02 -4.60 -7.94
N LYS A 3 70.46 -3.61 -7.15
CA LYS A 3 69.67 -3.02 -6.04
C LYS A 3 68.48 -2.20 -6.51
N GLU A 4 68.55 -1.54 -7.66
CA GLU A 4 67.45 -0.74 -8.23
C GLU A 4 66.33 -1.62 -8.82
N LYS A 5 66.65 -2.76 -9.44
CA LYS A 5 65.66 -3.73 -9.92
C LYS A 5 64.83 -4.35 -8.76
N HIS A 6 65.47 -4.59 -7.60
CA HIS A 6 64.75 -5.11 -6.42
C HIS A 6 63.81 -4.07 -5.77
N SER A 7 64.18 -2.80 -5.79
CA SER A 7 63.30 -1.73 -5.31
C SER A 7 62.07 -1.56 -6.21
N ALA A 8 62.24 -1.51 -7.53
CA ALA A 8 61.12 -1.38 -8.48
C ALA A 8 60.13 -2.56 -8.41
N MET A 9 60.64 -3.80 -8.25
CA MET A 9 59.81 -4.99 -8.12
C MET A 9 59.03 -5.06 -6.77
N ARG A 10 59.58 -4.47 -5.72
CA ARG A 10 58.95 -4.30 -4.41
C ARG A 10 57.79 -3.27 -4.49
N TYR A 11 57.97 -2.14 -5.14
CA TYR A 11 56.92 -1.15 -5.37
C TYR A 11 55.78 -1.71 -6.25
N PHE A 12 56.10 -2.46 -7.31
CA PHE A 12 55.11 -3.11 -8.16
C PHE A 12 54.26 -4.15 -7.42
N ARG A 13 54.87 -4.93 -6.50
CA ARG A 13 54.15 -5.88 -5.66
C ARG A 13 53.21 -5.16 -4.68
N TRP A 14 53.61 -4.07 -4.06
CA TRP A 14 52.77 -3.30 -3.15
C TRP A 14 51.63 -2.57 -3.88
N THR A 15 51.87 -2.07 -5.09
CA THR A 15 50.78 -1.47 -5.92
C THR A 15 49.80 -2.51 -6.41
N ALA A 16 50.22 -3.72 -6.77
CA ALA A 16 49.33 -4.81 -7.14
C ALA A 16 48.48 -5.27 -5.96
N ILE A 17 49.04 -5.37 -4.76
CA ILE A 17 48.30 -5.70 -3.51
C ILE A 17 47.27 -4.59 -3.18
N LEU A 18 47.67 -3.32 -3.33
CA LEU A 18 46.78 -2.18 -3.08
C LEU A 18 45.58 -2.17 -4.08
N LEU A 19 45.86 -2.46 -5.37
CA LEU A 19 44.81 -2.59 -6.39
C LEU A 19 43.85 -3.77 -6.13
N CYS A 20 44.37 -4.91 -5.67
CA CYS A 20 43.54 -6.02 -5.25
C CYS A 20 42.70 -5.67 -4.03
N LEU A 21 43.22 -4.95 -3.05
CA LEU A 21 42.49 -4.50 -1.87
C LEU A 21 41.36 -3.49 -2.23
N ILE A 22 41.60 -2.59 -3.16
CA ILE A 22 40.60 -1.65 -3.67
C ILE A 22 39.54 -2.39 -4.49
N GLY A 23 39.88 -3.41 -5.28
CA GLY A 23 38.96 -4.24 -6.03
C GLY A 23 38.03 -5.07 -5.12
N ILE A 24 38.54 -5.52 -3.98
CA ILE A 24 37.73 -6.30 -2.99
C ILE A 24 36.73 -5.40 -2.25
N THR A 25 37.04 -4.13 -2.03
CA THR A 25 36.11 -3.17 -1.41
C THR A 25 35.01 -2.66 -2.37
N ALA A 26 35.27 -2.68 -3.68
CA ALA A 26 34.29 -2.25 -4.70
C ALA A 26 33.20 -3.31 -5.00
N CYS A 27 33.42 -4.57 -4.64
CA CYS A 27 32.45 -5.68 -4.81
C CYS A 27 31.75 -6.09 -3.50
N ARG A 28 31.59 -5.21 -2.53
CA ARG A 28 30.70 -5.48 -1.43
C ARG A 28 29.26 -5.41 -1.98
N GLN A 29 28.65 -6.55 -2.27
CA GLN A 29 27.19 -6.65 -2.32
C GLN A 29 26.72 -6.19 -0.94
N ASP A 30 26.06 -5.04 -0.88
CA ASP A 30 25.41 -4.59 0.35
C ASP A 30 24.35 -5.63 0.70
N THR A 31 24.68 -6.50 1.68
CA THR A 31 23.67 -7.39 2.24
C THR A 31 22.58 -6.52 2.85
N PRO A 32 21.33 -6.74 2.52
CA PRO A 32 20.27 -5.92 3.07
C PRO A 32 20.31 -5.99 4.61
N ARG A 33 20.07 -4.84 5.23
CA ARG A 33 19.99 -4.70 6.69
C ARG A 33 18.83 -5.51 7.25
N PHE A 34 17.71 -5.52 6.51
CA PHE A 34 16.50 -6.27 6.85
C PHE A 34 15.94 -6.96 5.61
N ARG A 35 15.50 -8.20 5.81
CA ARG A 35 14.80 -9.03 4.82
C ARG A 35 13.39 -9.26 5.27
N ILE A 36 12.40 -8.85 4.50
CA ILE A 36 10.98 -9.00 4.79
C ILE A 36 10.39 -9.96 3.77
N GLY A 37 9.77 -11.04 4.24
CA GLY A 37 9.00 -11.96 3.42
C GLY A 37 7.51 -11.63 3.47
N VAL A 38 6.85 -11.56 2.31
CA VAL A 38 5.41 -11.34 2.21
C VAL A 38 4.76 -12.56 1.57
N ALA A 39 3.96 -13.29 2.35
CA ALA A 39 3.22 -14.46 1.88
C ALA A 39 1.76 -14.09 1.64
N GLN A 40 1.43 -13.73 0.38
CA GLN A 40 0.07 -13.42 -0.04
C GLN A 40 -0.74 -14.70 -0.29
N CYS A 41 -2.03 -14.66 0.05
CA CYS A 41 -2.95 -15.77 -0.20
C CYS A 41 -3.34 -15.89 -1.67
N SER A 42 -3.58 -14.78 -2.36
CA SER A 42 -4.12 -14.71 -3.72
C SER A 42 -3.37 -13.70 -4.59
N ASP A 43 -3.71 -13.69 -5.88
CA ASP A 43 -3.09 -12.86 -6.91
C ASP A 43 -4.17 -12.00 -7.61
N ASP A 44 -4.82 -11.14 -6.84
CA ASP A 44 -5.89 -10.27 -7.30
C ASP A 44 -5.50 -8.79 -7.31
N SER A 45 -6.36 -7.94 -7.89
CA SER A 45 -6.11 -6.50 -8.01
C SER A 45 -5.95 -5.79 -6.66
N TRP A 46 -6.63 -6.26 -5.60
CA TRP A 46 -6.50 -5.71 -4.26
C TRP A 46 -5.11 -6.06 -3.68
N ARG A 47 -4.66 -7.30 -3.88
CA ARG A 47 -3.32 -7.76 -3.46
C ARG A 47 -2.21 -7.07 -4.24
N HIS A 48 -2.38 -6.91 -5.55
CA HIS A 48 -1.42 -6.16 -6.37
C HIS A 48 -1.25 -4.73 -5.86
N LYS A 49 -2.36 -4.02 -5.62
CA LYS A 49 -2.29 -2.65 -5.09
C LYS A 49 -1.57 -2.60 -3.73
N MET A 50 -1.87 -3.52 -2.81
CA MET A 50 -1.19 -3.61 -1.52
C MET A 50 0.31 -3.89 -1.69
N ASN A 51 0.67 -4.81 -2.58
CA ASN A 51 2.05 -5.16 -2.87
C ASN A 51 2.83 -3.96 -3.43
N ASP A 52 2.23 -3.22 -4.36
CA ASP A 52 2.83 -2.00 -4.93
C ASP A 52 3.04 -0.93 -3.86
N GLU A 53 2.09 -0.75 -2.93
CA GLU A 53 2.22 0.16 -1.81
C GLU A 53 3.34 -0.26 -0.85
N ILE A 54 3.47 -1.56 -0.53
CA ILE A 54 4.57 -2.11 0.27
C ILE A 54 5.92 -1.84 -0.40
N LEU A 55 6.03 -2.18 -1.69
CA LEU A 55 7.29 -2.02 -2.44
C LEU A 55 7.67 -0.53 -2.59
N ARG A 56 6.69 0.34 -2.80
CA ARG A 56 6.90 1.78 -2.88
C ARG A 56 7.39 2.35 -1.56
N GLU A 57 6.75 1.97 -0.45
CA GLU A 57 7.17 2.41 0.88
C GLU A 57 8.57 1.88 1.22
N ALA A 58 8.93 0.67 0.78
CA ALA A 58 10.26 0.10 0.98
C ALA A 58 11.38 0.96 0.37
N MET A 59 11.09 1.72 -0.69
CA MET A 59 12.09 2.60 -1.32
C MET A 59 12.56 3.75 -0.40
N PHE A 60 11.83 4.05 0.66
CA PHE A 60 12.20 5.09 1.63
C PHE A 60 13.10 4.57 2.76
N TYR A 61 13.42 3.26 2.77
CA TYR A 61 14.24 2.64 3.82
C TYR A 61 15.52 2.04 3.23
N ASP A 62 16.67 2.56 3.63
CA ASP A 62 17.95 2.03 3.18
C ASP A 62 18.20 0.61 3.72
N GLY A 63 18.66 -0.27 2.83
CA GLY A 63 19.04 -1.63 3.19
C GLY A 63 17.85 -2.54 3.52
N VAL A 64 16.64 -2.23 3.11
CA VAL A 64 15.46 -3.09 3.21
C VAL A 64 15.26 -3.87 1.91
N SER A 65 15.09 -5.18 2.03
CA SER A 65 14.72 -6.06 0.92
C SER A 65 13.36 -6.70 1.22
N VAL A 66 12.41 -6.52 0.33
CA VAL A 66 11.08 -7.14 0.40
C VAL A 66 10.96 -8.16 -0.71
N GLU A 67 10.59 -9.38 -0.36
CA GLU A 67 10.25 -10.43 -1.33
C GLU A 67 8.81 -10.86 -1.12
N ILE A 68 8.03 -10.86 -2.21
CA ILE A 68 6.61 -11.18 -2.19
C ILE A 68 6.39 -12.46 -2.97
N ARG A 69 5.65 -13.41 -2.37
CA ARG A 69 5.19 -14.64 -3.01
C ARG A 69 3.67 -14.73 -2.87
N SER A 70 3.01 -15.25 -3.91
CA SER A 70 1.57 -15.44 -3.95
C SER A 70 1.21 -16.91 -4.11
N ALA A 71 0.33 -17.39 -3.26
CA ALA A 71 -0.09 -18.79 -3.24
C ALA A 71 -1.19 -19.09 -4.28
N GLY A 72 -1.88 -18.08 -4.82
CA GLY A 72 -2.95 -18.29 -5.79
C GLY A 72 -4.11 -19.10 -5.22
N ASP A 73 -4.55 -18.74 -4.00
CA ASP A 73 -5.65 -19.35 -3.24
C ASP A 73 -5.42 -20.82 -2.82
N ASP A 74 -4.17 -21.29 -2.80
CA ASP A 74 -3.78 -22.66 -2.38
C ASP A 74 -3.09 -22.62 -1.01
N ASN A 75 -3.73 -23.23 0.01
CA ASN A 75 -3.20 -23.30 1.38
C ASN A 75 -1.84 -24.03 1.46
N ARG A 76 -1.65 -25.11 0.69
CA ARG A 76 -0.40 -25.87 0.69
C ARG A 76 0.73 -25.03 0.12
N ARG A 77 0.47 -24.37 -1.00
CA ARG A 77 1.45 -23.47 -1.62
C ARG A 77 1.80 -22.29 -0.70
N GLN A 78 0.82 -21.74 0.02
CA GLN A 78 1.10 -20.68 0.98
C GLN A 78 1.97 -21.17 2.15
N ALA A 79 1.72 -22.39 2.65
CA ALA A 79 2.57 -22.99 3.67
C ALA A 79 4.01 -23.21 3.15
N GLU A 80 4.17 -23.69 1.91
CA GLU A 80 5.47 -23.84 1.25
C GLU A 80 6.20 -22.47 1.12
N ASP A 81 5.49 -21.41 0.77
CA ASP A 81 6.03 -20.04 0.69
C ASP A 81 6.49 -19.52 2.05
N ILE A 82 5.72 -19.78 3.11
CA ILE A 82 6.12 -19.41 4.48
C ILE A 82 7.36 -20.19 4.93
N HIS A 83 7.43 -21.52 4.66
CA HIS A 83 8.61 -22.31 4.92
C HIS A 83 9.84 -21.80 4.16
N TYR A 84 9.67 -21.49 2.88
CA TYR A 84 10.74 -20.88 2.07
C TYR A 84 11.31 -19.62 2.72
N PHE A 85 10.46 -18.72 3.21
CA PHE A 85 10.92 -17.51 3.88
C PHE A 85 11.62 -17.81 5.22
N MET A 86 11.10 -18.77 6.00
CA MET A 86 11.76 -19.20 7.23
C MET A 86 13.16 -19.77 6.97
N ASP A 87 13.31 -20.62 5.95
CA ASP A 87 14.58 -21.23 5.56
C ASP A 87 15.56 -20.21 4.97
N LYS A 88 15.05 -19.20 4.29
CA LYS A 88 15.84 -18.08 3.75
C LYS A 88 16.35 -17.15 4.85
N GLY A 89 15.81 -17.24 6.06
CA GLY A 89 16.20 -16.44 7.21
C GLY A 89 15.76 -14.98 7.05
N VAL A 90 14.47 -14.76 6.79
CA VAL A 90 13.89 -13.42 6.81
C VAL A 90 13.81 -12.88 8.24
N ASP A 91 13.93 -11.56 8.39
CA ASP A 91 13.89 -10.88 9.68
C ASP A 91 12.45 -10.62 10.16
N LEU A 92 11.48 -10.64 9.24
CA LEU A 92 10.06 -10.45 9.51
C LEU A 92 9.21 -11.08 8.40
N LEU A 93 8.05 -11.63 8.78
CA LEU A 93 7.04 -12.17 7.88
C LEU A 93 5.78 -11.30 7.92
N ILE A 94 5.25 -10.98 6.73
CA ILE A 94 3.92 -10.41 6.53
C ILE A 94 3.07 -11.49 5.88
N ILE A 95 1.96 -11.88 6.51
CA ILE A 95 1.15 -13.02 6.08
C ILE A 95 -0.31 -12.60 6.00
N SER A 96 -0.92 -12.79 4.81
CA SER A 96 -2.36 -12.76 4.64
C SER A 96 -2.85 -14.19 4.51
N ALA A 97 -3.38 -14.78 5.58
CA ALA A 97 -3.76 -16.19 5.59
C ALA A 97 -4.87 -16.49 4.57
N ASN A 98 -4.68 -17.48 3.68
CA ASN A 98 -5.72 -17.84 2.72
C ASN A 98 -7.00 -18.31 3.42
N GLU A 99 -6.87 -19.34 4.27
CA GLU A 99 -7.90 -19.75 5.20
C GLU A 99 -7.32 -19.80 6.62
N ALA A 100 -8.14 -19.41 7.60
CA ALA A 100 -7.65 -19.25 8.97
C ALA A 100 -7.19 -20.58 9.59
N ALA A 101 -7.99 -21.64 9.48
CA ALA A 101 -7.71 -22.91 10.13
C ALA A 101 -6.45 -23.61 9.60
N PRO A 102 -6.27 -23.83 8.28
CA PRO A 102 -5.08 -24.49 7.77
C PRO A 102 -3.80 -23.65 7.91
N MET A 103 -3.91 -22.32 7.94
CA MET A 103 -2.73 -21.45 8.02
C MET A 103 -2.26 -21.18 9.46
N THR A 104 -3.13 -21.35 10.47
CA THR A 104 -2.77 -21.10 11.86
C THR A 104 -1.52 -21.87 12.32
N PRO A 105 -1.37 -23.18 12.07
CA PRO A 105 -0.22 -23.94 12.57
C PRO A 105 1.13 -23.44 12.05
N ILE A 106 1.22 -23.09 10.75
CA ILE A 106 2.47 -22.63 10.14
C ILE A 106 2.84 -21.22 10.58
N VAL A 107 1.84 -20.34 10.77
CA VAL A 107 2.05 -18.99 11.31
C VAL A 107 2.57 -19.06 12.75
N GLU A 108 1.96 -19.92 13.58
CA GLU A 108 2.46 -20.17 14.93
C GLU A 108 3.88 -20.77 14.95
N GLU A 109 4.22 -21.60 13.97
CA GLU A 109 5.58 -22.13 13.85
C GLU A 109 6.59 -21.01 13.60
N ALA A 110 6.32 -20.12 12.65
CA ALA A 110 7.17 -18.97 12.37
C ALA A 110 7.34 -18.07 13.61
N TYR A 111 6.22 -17.77 14.31
CA TYR A 111 6.24 -17.00 15.55
C TYR A 111 7.06 -17.67 16.66
N ARG A 112 6.92 -18.99 16.85
CA ARG A 112 7.70 -19.77 17.85
C ARG A 112 9.19 -19.85 17.54
N LYS A 113 9.56 -19.76 16.26
CA LYS A 113 10.96 -19.64 15.82
C LYS A 113 11.55 -18.26 16.11
N GLY A 114 10.77 -17.32 16.66
CA GLY A 114 11.21 -15.97 17.00
C GLY A 114 11.19 -15.00 15.82
N ILE A 115 10.60 -15.38 14.69
CA ILE A 115 10.40 -14.47 13.55
C ILE A 115 9.18 -13.61 13.85
N PRO A 116 9.30 -12.27 13.89
CA PRO A 116 8.15 -11.39 14.00
C PRO A 116 7.17 -11.63 12.84
N VAL A 117 5.88 -11.80 13.17
CA VAL A 117 4.83 -12.02 12.17
C VAL A 117 3.80 -10.92 12.23
N ILE A 118 3.59 -10.24 11.13
CA ILE A 118 2.44 -9.35 10.91
C ILE A 118 1.38 -10.15 10.14
N THR A 119 0.22 -10.35 10.75
CA THR A 119 -0.95 -10.81 10.00
C THR A 119 -1.67 -9.61 9.39
N VAL A 120 -1.98 -9.68 8.10
CA VAL A 120 -2.58 -8.58 7.36
C VAL A 120 -3.87 -9.00 6.71
N ASP A 121 -4.91 -8.12 6.78
CA ASP A 121 -6.24 -8.36 6.19
C ASP A 121 -6.96 -9.57 6.81
N ARG A 122 -6.46 -10.79 6.57
CA ARG A 122 -7.03 -12.04 7.06
C ARG A 122 -6.32 -12.48 8.34
N LYS A 123 -7.12 -12.82 9.37
CA LYS A 123 -6.65 -13.31 10.67
C LYS A 123 -6.41 -14.81 10.65
N ILE A 124 -5.70 -15.29 11.66
CA ILE A 124 -5.56 -16.71 12.03
C ILE A 124 -6.42 -17.01 13.26
N LEU A 125 -6.59 -18.29 13.61
CA LEU A 125 -7.33 -18.75 14.79
C LEU A 125 -6.43 -18.82 16.04
N SER A 126 -5.53 -17.85 16.20
CA SER A 126 -4.56 -17.81 17.30
C SER A 126 -4.15 -16.35 17.55
N ASP A 127 -3.65 -16.10 18.75
CA ASP A 127 -3.05 -14.83 19.14
C ASP A 127 -1.51 -14.79 19.00
N LYS A 128 -0.93 -15.86 18.44
CA LYS A 128 0.52 -15.98 18.24
C LYS A 128 0.97 -15.29 16.95
N TYR A 129 0.92 -14.00 16.97
CA TYR A 129 1.47 -13.06 15.99
C TYR A 129 2.00 -11.81 16.68
N THR A 130 2.88 -11.10 16.03
CA THR A 130 3.49 -9.87 16.58
C THR A 130 2.53 -8.69 16.49
N ALA A 131 1.90 -8.50 15.32
CA ALA A 131 0.91 -7.46 15.10
C ALA A 131 -0.10 -7.88 14.02
N TYR A 132 -1.27 -7.25 14.06
CA TYR A 132 -2.31 -7.34 13.03
C TYR A 132 -2.61 -5.96 12.45
N ILE A 133 -2.82 -5.89 11.15
CA ILE A 133 -3.33 -4.71 10.47
C ILE A 133 -4.37 -5.12 9.42
N GLY A 134 -5.57 -4.56 9.51
CA GLY A 134 -6.68 -4.89 8.62
C GLY A 134 -7.91 -4.05 8.92
N ALA A 135 -8.99 -4.27 8.19
CA ALA A 135 -10.27 -3.62 8.43
C ALA A 135 -11.15 -4.46 9.39
N ASP A 136 -12.14 -3.80 10.00
CA ASP A 136 -13.17 -4.49 10.78
C ASP A 136 -14.23 -5.06 9.83
N ASN A 137 -14.05 -6.32 9.46
CA ASN A 137 -14.95 -7.00 8.53
C ASN A 137 -16.36 -7.20 9.09
N TYR A 138 -16.51 -7.33 10.42
CA TYR A 138 -17.81 -7.39 11.05
C TYR A 138 -18.55 -6.04 10.89
N GLU A 139 -17.90 -4.93 11.19
CA GLU A 139 -18.48 -3.60 11.01
C GLU A 139 -18.77 -3.27 9.53
N ILE A 140 -17.94 -3.75 8.61
CA ILE A 140 -18.21 -3.63 7.18
C ILE A 140 -19.49 -4.39 6.82
N GLY A 141 -19.61 -5.65 7.23
CA GLY A 141 -20.82 -6.44 7.00
C GLY A 141 -22.06 -5.77 7.59
N ARG A 142 -21.92 -5.21 8.80
CA ARG A 142 -22.99 -4.46 9.47
C ARG A 142 -23.38 -3.20 8.69
N ALA A 143 -22.40 -2.47 8.19
CA ALA A 143 -22.63 -1.27 7.38
C ALA A 143 -23.36 -1.59 6.07
N VAL A 144 -22.96 -2.67 5.40
CA VAL A 144 -23.63 -3.17 4.19
C VAL A 144 -25.10 -3.54 4.50
N GLY A 145 -25.33 -4.30 5.58
CA GLY A 145 -26.67 -4.69 5.98
C GLY A 145 -27.58 -3.49 6.24
N ASN A 146 -27.09 -2.50 6.96
CA ASN A 146 -27.81 -1.25 7.22
C ASN A 146 -28.07 -0.45 5.93
N TYR A 147 -27.10 -0.39 5.03
CA TYR A 147 -27.26 0.28 3.73
C TYR A 147 -28.36 -0.40 2.91
N ILE A 148 -28.29 -1.71 2.75
CA ILE A 148 -29.30 -2.48 2.00
C ILE A 148 -30.68 -2.32 2.66
N ALA A 149 -30.76 -2.45 3.97
CA ALA A 149 -32.03 -2.28 4.71
C ALA A 149 -32.63 -0.88 4.48
N SER A 150 -31.82 0.16 4.51
CA SER A 150 -32.24 1.52 4.21
C SER A 150 -32.74 1.67 2.78
N ARG A 151 -32.03 1.11 1.81
CA ARG A 151 -32.39 1.16 0.39
C ARG A 151 -33.70 0.41 0.11
N LEU A 152 -33.88 -0.72 0.76
CA LEU A 152 -35.11 -1.54 0.67
C LEU A 152 -36.22 -1.05 1.58
N LYS A 153 -36.03 0.04 2.34
CA LYS A 153 -37.00 0.58 3.29
C LYS A 153 -37.47 -0.46 4.32
N GLY A 154 -36.53 -1.30 4.74
CA GLY A 154 -36.74 -2.30 5.77
C GLY A 154 -37.45 -3.58 5.33
N LYS A 155 -37.68 -3.81 4.02
CA LYS A 155 -38.41 -4.97 3.52
C LYS A 155 -37.86 -5.48 2.20
N GLY A 156 -37.55 -6.78 2.11
CA GLY A 156 -37.09 -7.39 0.85
C GLY A 156 -36.35 -8.69 1.04
N ASN A 157 -36.08 -9.33 -0.07
CA ASN A 157 -35.35 -10.59 -0.19
C ASN A 157 -33.93 -10.31 -0.67
N ILE A 158 -32.97 -10.77 0.10
CA ILE A 158 -31.55 -10.58 -0.20
C ILE A 158 -30.93 -11.94 -0.51
N VAL A 159 -30.00 -11.97 -1.46
CA VAL A 159 -29.09 -13.10 -1.65
C VAL A 159 -27.65 -12.63 -1.35
N GLU A 160 -26.84 -13.52 -0.81
CA GLU A 160 -25.48 -13.26 -0.40
C GLU A 160 -24.51 -14.18 -1.16
N LEU A 161 -23.54 -13.55 -1.84
CA LEU A 161 -22.43 -14.24 -2.48
C LEU A 161 -21.17 -13.97 -1.65
N THR A 162 -20.72 -14.99 -0.94
CA THR A 162 -19.60 -14.85 -0.01
C THR A 162 -18.27 -15.01 -0.71
N GLY A 163 -17.19 -14.55 -0.05
CA GLY A 163 -15.86 -15.00 -0.38
C GLY A 163 -15.60 -16.40 0.15
N LEU A 164 -14.35 -16.87 0.00
CA LEU A 164 -13.89 -18.19 0.45
C LEU A 164 -14.29 -18.44 1.91
N SER A 165 -15.04 -19.50 2.14
CA SER A 165 -15.71 -19.80 3.43
C SER A 165 -14.75 -19.93 4.62
N GLY A 166 -13.52 -20.40 4.40
CA GLY A 166 -12.47 -20.53 5.43
C GLY A 166 -11.74 -19.22 5.77
N SER A 167 -11.99 -18.14 5.04
CA SER A 167 -11.34 -16.86 5.27
C SER A 167 -12.08 -16.01 6.31
N THR A 168 -11.33 -15.35 7.20
CA THR A 168 -11.94 -14.52 8.26
C THR A 168 -12.77 -13.35 7.74
N PRO A 169 -12.39 -12.62 6.65
CA PRO A 169 -13.25 -11.59 6.11
C PRO A 169 -14.61 -12.09 5.66
N ALA A 170 -14.70 -13.26 5.02
CA ALA A 170 -15.98 -13.81 4.59
C ALA A 170 -16.88 -14.15 5.78
N MET A 171 -16.31 -14.76 6.83
CA MET A 171 -17.04 -15.12 8.05
C MET A 171 -17.52 -13.86 8.80
N GLU A 172 -16.63 -12.91 9.04
CA GLU A 172 -16.93 -11.70 9.81
C GLU A 172 -17.94 -10.80 9.06
N ARG A 173 -17.81 -10.63 7.73
CA ARG A 173 -18.76 -9.88 6.89
C ARG A 173 -20.16 -10.48 6.96
N HIS A 174 -20.27 -11.80 6.84
CA HIS A 174 -21.54 -12.48 6.99
C HIS A 174 -22.18 -12.26 8.38
N GLN A 175 -21.38 -12.42 9.45
CA GLN A 175 -21.88 -12.23 10.82
C GLN A 175 -22.37 -10.80 11.05
N GLY A 176 -21.59 -9.80 10.63
CA GLY A 176 -21.97 -8.40 10.75
C GLY A 176 -23.22 -8.06 9.93
N PHE A 177 -23.32 -8.59 8.72
CA PHE A 177 -24.49 -8.45 7.86
C PHE A 177 -25.75 -9.02 8.51
N MET A 178 -25.68 -10.26 9.02
CA MET A 178 -26.78 -10.91 9.71
C MET A 178 -27.20 -10.13 10.97
N ALA A 179 -26.25 -9.62 11.74
CA ALA A 179 -26.52 -8.79 12.89
C ALA A 179 -27.30 -7.51 12.52
N ALA A 180 -26.92 -6.86 11.41
CA ALA A 180 -27.61 -5.66 10.93
C ALA A 180 -29.06 -5.96 10.50
N ILE A 181 -29.25 -6.95 9.63
CA ILE A 181 -30.58 -7.26 9.07
C ILE A 181 -31.52 -7.85 10.09
N SER A 182 -31.02 -8.42 11.19
CA SER A 182 -31.87 -8.94 12.29
C SER A 182 -32.77 -7.87 12.92
N HIS A 183 -32.42 -6.59 12.77
CA HIS A 183 -33.25 -5.47 13.22
C HIS A 183 -34.42 -5.13 12.27
N PHE A 184 -34.49 -5.79 11.11
CA PHE A 184 -35.48 -5.54 10.08
C PHE A 184 -36.25 -6.83 9.76
N PRO A 185 -37.36 -7.16 10.48
CA PRO A 185 -38.03 -8.47 10.38
C PRO A 185 -38.59 -8.82 8.99
N GLU A 186 -38.84 -7.79 8.15
CA GLU A 186 -39.30 -7.99 6.78
C GLU A 186 -38.18 -8.10 5.75
N ILE A 187 -36.90 -7.98 6.17
CA ILE A 187 -35.75 -8.30 5.36
C ILE A 187 -35.38 -9.77 5.59
N LYS A 188 -35.18 -10.48 4.50
CA LYS A 188 -34.86 -11.91 4.55
C LYS A 188 -33.64 -12.19 3.71
N LEU A 189 -32.66 -12.82 4.31
CA LEU A 189 -31.60 -13.52 3.55
C LEU A 189 -32.23 -14.85 3.08
N ILE A 190 -32.54 -14.95 1.78
CA ILE A 190 -33.25 -16.10 1.21
C ILE A 190 -32.33 -17.15 0.63
N ASP A 191 -31.09 -16.77 0.30
CA ASP A 191 -30.07 -17.68 -0.24
C ASP A 191 -28.67 -17.16 -0.01
N LYS A 192 -27.70 -18.09 0.12
CA LYS A 192 -26.28 -17.78 0.30
C LYS A 192 -25.43 -18.83 -0.39
N ALA A 193 -24.40 -18.40 -1.13
CA ALA A 193 -23.43 -19.30 -1.75
C ALA A 193 -21.99 -18.76 -1.63
N ASP A 194 -21.02 -19.67 -1.62
CA ASP A 194 -19.60 -19.35 -1.67
C ASP A 194 -19.18 -19.12 -3.13
N ALA A 195 -18.72 -17.92 -3.43
CA ALA A 195 -18.19 -17.52 -4.73
C ALA A 195 -16.66 -17.50 -4.76
N ALA A 196 -15.99 -17.97 -3.70
CA ALA A 196 -14.52 -18.09 -3.60
C ALA A 196 -13.75 -16.82 -4.00
N TRP A 197 -14.32 -15.63 -3.75
CA TRP A 197 -13.80 -14.32 -4.17
C TRP A 197 -13.74 -14.10 -5.69
N GLU A 198 -14.35 -14.96 -6.50
CA GLU A 198 -14.19 -15.01 -7.94
C GLU A 198 -15.48 -14.69 -8.71
N ARG A 199 -15.30 -14.03 -9.87
CA ARG A 199 -16.38 -13.65 -10.78
C ARG A 199 -17.10 -14.85 -11.40
N GLY A 200 -16.33 -15.86 -11.83
CA GLY A 200 -16.88 -17.04 -12.53
C GLY A 200 -17.82 -17.85 -11.65
N PRO A 201 -17.37 -18.31 -10.46
CA PRO A 201 -18.25 -18.96 -9.47
C PRO A 201 -19.47 -18.11 -9.10
N ALA A 202 -19.29 -16.79 -8.90
CA ALA A 202 -20.39 -15.89 -8.59
C ALA A 202 -21.49 -15.86 -9.67
N GLU A 203 -21.08 -15.88 -10.96
CA GLU A 203 -22.02 -15.92 -12.07
C GLU A 203 -22.83 -17.21 -12.07
N VAL A 204 -22.20 -18.35 -11.81
CA VAL A 204 -22.83 -19.67 -11.76
C VAL A 204 -23.80 -19.75 -10.58
N GLU A 205 -23.37 -19.33 -9.40
CA GLU A 205 -24.21 -19.36 -8.18
C GLU A 205 -25.40 -18.41 -8.31
N MET A 206 -25.19 -17.20 -8.81
CA MET A 206 -26.28 -16.24 -9.04
C MET A 206 -27.29 -16.75 -10.06
N ASP A 207 -26.84 -17.36 -11.14
CA ASP A 207 -27.74 -17.97 -12.14
C ASP A 207 -28.59 -19.08 -11.51
N SER A 208 -28.02 -19.89 -10.61
CA SER A 208 -28.74 -20.88 -9.83
C SER A 208 -29.75 -20.25 -8.85
N MET A 209 -29.39 -19.16 -8.16
CA MET A 209 -30.29 -18.43 -7.27
C MET A 209 -31.45 -17.80 -8.02
N LEU A 210 -31.22 -17.24 -9.20
CA LEU A 210 -32.25 -16.64 -10.05
C LEU A 210 -33.28 -17.66 -10.52
N ARG A 211 -32.88 -18.92 -10.72
CA ARG A 211 -33.82 -20.02 -11.03
C ARG A 211 -34.64 -20.47 -9.83
N ARG A 212 -34.08 -20.45 -8.61
CA ARG A 212 -34.76 -20.85 -7.37
C ARG A 212 -35.69 -19.77 -6.83
N HIS A 213 -35.39 -18.50 -7.07
CA HIS A 213 -36.11 -17.40 -6.45
C HIS A 213 -36.70 -16.46 -7.49
N SER A 214 -38.03 -16.37 -7.50
CA SER A 214 -38.77 -15.47 -8.40
C SER A 214 -38.59 -14.00 -8.05
N LYS A 215 -38.24 -13.69 -6.80
CA LYS A 215 -38.04 -12.32 -6.32
C LYS A 215 -36.79 -12.21 -5.48
N ILE A 216 -35.87 -11.40 -5.97
CA ILE A 216 -34.63 -10.97 -5.28
C ILE A 216 -34.60 -9.44 -5.33
N ASP A 217 -34.50 -8.78 -4.19
CA ASP A 217 -34.53 -7.31 -4.10
C ASP A 217 -33.10 -6.73 -3.95
N ALA A 218 -32.15 -7.52 -3.44
CA ALA A 218 -30.77 -7.13 -3.32
C ALA A 218 -29.80 -8.32 -3.44
N VAL A 219 -28.61 -8.02 -3.96
CA VAL A 219 -27.46 -8.92 -4.00
C VAL A 219 -26.35 -8.31 -3.16
N TYR A 220 -25.95 -9.00 -2.11
CA TYR A 220 -24.77 -8.70 -1.34
C TYR A 220 -23.60 -9.55 -1.82
N ALA A 221 -22.64 -8.95 -2.49
CA ALA A 221 -21.40 -9.56 -2.91
C ALA A 221 -20.29 -9.17 -1.94
N HIS A 222 -19.54 -10.16 -1.44
CA HIS A 222 -18.51 -9.90 -0.43
C HIS A 222 -17.33 -9.07 -0.95
N ASN A 223 -17.14 -8.96 -2.28
CA ASN A 223 -16.21 -8.02 -2.88
C ASN A 223 -16.67 -7.56 -4.28
N ASP A 224 -15.97 -6.57 -4.82
CA ASP A 224 -16.25 -5.99 -6.14
C ASP A 224 -15.86 -6.90 -7.31
N ARG A 225 -15.12 -8.02 -7.09
CA ARG A 225 -14.85 -9.04 -8.10
C ARG A 225 -16.02 -10.02 -8.27
N ILE A 226 -16.70 -10.35 -7.18
CA ILE A 226 -17.90 -11.19 -7.16
C ILE A 226 -19.07 -10.49 -7.85
N ALA A 227 -19.28 -9.21 -7.55
CA ALA A 227 -20.47 -8.46 -7.96
C ALA A 227 -20.72 -8.41 -9.48
N PRO A 228 -19.74 -8.21 -10.37
CA PRO A 228 -19.94 -8.27 -11.82
C PRO A 228 -20.38 -9.63 -12.33
N GLY A 229 -20.00 -10.73 -11.67
CA GLY A 229 -20.48 -12.07 -11.98
C GLY A 229 -21.97 -12.18 -11.70
N ALA A 230 -22.40 -11.77 -10.52
CA ALA A 230 -23.81 -11.74 -10.15
C ALA A 230 -24.65 -10.84 -11.07
N TYR A 231 -24.16 -9.63 -11.34
CA TYR A 231 -24.81 -8.70 -12.26
C TYR A 231 -24.95 -9.29 -13.68
N GLN A 232 -23.92 -9.95 -14.17
CA GLN A 232 -23.94 -10.58 -15.51
C GLN A 232 -24.97 -11.70 -15.58
N ALA A 233 -25.11 -12.55 -14.56
CA ALA A 233 -26.14 -13.57 -14.49
C ALA A 233 -27.55 -12.95 -14.46
N ALA A 234 -27.76 -11.92 -13.65
CA ALA A 234 -29.02 -11.18 -13.58
C ALA A 234 -29.38 -10.53 -14.94
N LYS A 235 -28.39 -9.94 -15.62
CA LYS A 235 -28.55 -9.32 -16.95
C LYS A 235 -28.91 -10.34 -18.01
N LYS A 236 -28.31 -11.53 -18.02
CA LYS A 236 -28.66 -12.63 -18.91
C LYS A 236 -30.11 -13.10 -18.70
N ALA A 237 -30.56 -13.05 -17.45
CA ALA A 237 -31.95 -13.36 -17.07
C ALA A 237 -32.94 -12.21 -17.31
N GLY A 238 -32.47 -11.01 -17.71
CA GLY A 238 -33.28 -9.82 -17.91
C GLY A 238 -33.80 -9.21 -16.62
N ARG A 239 -33.17 -9.50 -15.47
CA ARG A 239 -33.64 -9.17 -14.11
C ARG A 239 -32.73 -8.21 -13.36
N GLU A 240 -31.68 -7.67 -13.99
CA GLU A 240 -30.69 -6.81 -13.35
C GLU A 240 -31.28 -5.51 -12.77
N LYS A 241 -32.42 -5.07 -13.29
CA LYS A 241 -33.12 -3.86 -12.82
C LYS A 241 -34.09 -4.09 -11.66
N GLU A 242 -34.32 -5.34 -11.29
CA GLU A 242 -35.23 -5.72 -10.22
C GLU A 242 -34.57 -5.63 -8.85
N MET A 243 -33.23 -5.55 -8.79
CA MET A 243 -32.46 -5.68 -7.57
C MET A 243 -31.30 -4.66 -7.51
N ILE A 244 -30.87 -4.35 -6.28
CA ILE A 244 -29.66 -3.58 -6.04
C ILE A 244 -28.47 -4.51 -5.85
N PHE A 245 -27.29 -4.07 -6.32
CA PHE A 245 -26.03 -4.80 -6.17
C PHE A 245 -25.07 -4.00 -5.29
N VAL A 246 -24.57 -4.64 -4.22
CA VAL A 246 -23.65 -4.03 -3.27
C VAL A 246 -22.39 -4.86 -3.17
N GLY A 247 -21.24 -4.21 -3.33
CA GLY A 247 -19.91 -4.81 -3.22
C GLY A 247 -19.08 -4.24 -2.08
N ILE A 248 -17.82 -4.65 -2.02
CA ILE A 248 -16.80 -4.16 -1.10
C ILE A 248 -15.48 -4.15 -1.86
N ASP A 249 -14.64 -3.19 -1.64
CA ASP A 249 -13.26 -2.90 -1.98
C ASP A 249 -13.11 -1.43 -2.39
N ALA A 250 -14.01 -0.92 -3.24
CA ALA A 250 -14.00 0.43 -3.79
C ALA A 250 -12.65 0.81 -4.43
N LEU A 251 -11.98 -0.18 -5.07
CA LEU A 251 -10.73 0.09 -5.76
C LEU A 251 -10.94 1.01 -6.97
N PRO A 252 -9.98 1.92 -7.25
CA PRO A 252 -9.96 2.68 -8.48
C PRO A 252 -9.52 1.83 -9.68
N GLY A 253 -9.77 2.33 -10.88
CA GLY A 253 -9.32 1.73 -12.12
C GLY A 253 -10.38 0.92 -12.83
N LYS A 254 -10.06 0.52 -14.06
CA LYS A 254 -10.98 -0.13 -14.99
C LYS A 254 -11.49 -1.48 -14.46
N GLY A 255 -12.81 -1.65 -14.43
CA GLY A 255 -13.46 -2.86 -13.96
C GLY A 255 -13.51 -3.03 -12.45
N ASN A 256 -13.01 -2.06 -11.68
CA ASN A 256 -12.99 -2.07 -10.23
C ASN A 256 -14.18 -1.29 -9.62
N GLY A 257 -14.36 -1.38 -8.32
CA GLY A 257 -15.55 -0.93 -7.61
C GLY A 257 -16.01 0.48 -7.90
N LEU A 258 -15.10 1.46 -7.98
CA LEU A 258 -15.48 2.86 -8.29
C LEU A 258 -16.08 2.97 -9.70
N GLU A 259 -15.48 2.35 -10.71
CA GLU A 259 -16.03 2.34 -12.06
C GLU A 259 -17.36 1.58 -12.12
N LEU A 260 -17.47 0.45 -11.43
CA LEU A 260 -18.70 -0.34 -11.39
C LEU A 260 -19.89 0.45 -10.80
N VAL A 261 -19.65 1.31 -9.82
CA VAL A 261 -20.69 2.21 -9.28
C VAL A 261 -21.05 3.29 -10.30
N LEU A 262 -20.08 3.89 -10.97
CA LEU A 262 -20.32 4.91 -12.00
C LEU A 262 -21.06 4.35 -13.21
N ASP A 263 -20.72 3.11 -13.62
CA ASP A 263 -21.36 2.39 -14.74
C ASP A 263 -22.71 1.77 -14.35
N SER A 264 -23.14 1.95 -13.09
CA SER A 264 -24.40 1.40 -12.61
C SER A 264 -24.49 -0.13 -12.62
N VAL A 265 -23.36 -0.79 -12.52
CA VAL A 265 -23.25 -2.23 -12.23
C VAL A 265 -23.44 -2.49 -10.74
N LEU A 266 -22.91 -1.59 -9.90
CA LEU A 266 -23.12 -1.56 -8.47
C LEU A 266 -23.96 -0.34 -8.06
N ASP A 267 -24.86 -0.50 -7.11
CA ASP A 267 -25.52 0.61 -6.44
C ASP A 267 -24.62 1.24 -5.38
N ALA A 268 -23.78 0.43 -4.74
CA ALA A 268 -22.77 0.87 -3.81
C ALA A 268 -21.64 -0.15 -3.66
N THR A 269 -20.50 0.35 -3.26
CA THR A 269 -19.39 -0.43 -2.72
C THR A 269 -18.91 0.18 -1.42
N PHE A 270 -18.14 -0.57 -0.63
CA PHE A 270 -17.60 -0.11 0.63
C PHE A 270 -16.07 -0.10 0.55
N ILE A 271 -15.45 0.97 1.01
CA ILE A 271 -13.99 1.09 0.98
C ILE A 271 -13.38 -0.01 1.85
N TYR A 272 -12.48 -0.78 1.25
CA TYR A 272 -11.62 -1.74 1.91
C TYR A 272 -10.16 -1.36 1.66
N PRO A 273 -9.53 -0.63 2.59
CA PRO A 273 -8.21 -0.06 2.34
C PRO A 273 -7.12 -1.12 2.22
N THR A 274 -6.22 -0.98 1.26
CA THR A 274 -5.03 -1.84 1.09
C THR A 274 -3.93 -1.48 2.08
N ASN A 275 -3.59 -0.18 2.18
CA ASN A 275 -2.61 0.40 3.11
C ASN A 275 -1.29 -0.38 3.23
N GLY A 276 -0.75 -0.87 2.13
CA GLY A 276 0.53 -1.57 2.11
C GLY A 276 1.70 -0.73 2.64
N ASP A 277 1.62 0.59 2.46
CA ASP A 277 2.53 1.57 3.08
C ASP A 277 2.54 1.45 4.61
N LYS A 278 1.38 1.41 5.24
CA LYS A 278 1.27 1.26 6.70
C LYS A 278 1.72 -0.11 7.19
N VAL A 279 1.50 -1.15 6.37
CA VAL A 279 1.99 -2.50 6.68
C VAL A 279 3.51 -2.50 6.75
N LEU A 280 4.19 -1.87 5.79
CA LEU A 280 5.65 -1.78 5.81
C LEU A 280 6.15 -0.86 6.92
N GLN A 281 5.52 0.28 7.16
CA GLN A 281 5.85 1.15 8.30
C GLN A 281 5.75 0.41 9.63
N LEU A 282 4.72 -0.43 9.81
CA LEU A 282 4.57 -1.29 10.98
C LEU A 282 5.71 -2.32 11.06
N ALA A 283 6.06 -2.96 9.95
CA ALA A 283 7.19 -3.88 9.87
C ALA A 283 8.50 -3.21 10.27
N MET A 284 8.76 -2.02 9.76
CA MET A 284 9.95 -1.25 10.09
C MET A 284 9.98 -0.83 11.55
N ASN A 285 8.84 -0.42 12.13
CA ASN A 285 8.77 -0.10 13.55
C ASN A 285 9.13 -1.32 14.43
N ILE A 286 8.66 -2.51 14.05
CA ILE A 286 8.98 -3.77 14.75
C ILE A 286 10.48 -4.07 14.64
N LEU A 287 11.03 -4.03 13.42
CA LEU A 287 12.44 -4.35 13.15
C LEU A 287 13.39 -3.35 13.81
N GLU A 288 13.03 -2.08 13.86
CA GLU A 288 13.80 -1.03 14.52
C GLU A 288 13.52 -0.91 16.03
N LYS A 289 12.69 -1.81 16.58
CA LYS A 289 12.30 -1.83 18.00
C LYS A 289 11.66 -0.51 18.49
N LYS A 290 10.95 0.16 17.60
CA LYS A 290 10.13 1.33 17.92
C LYS A 290 8.78 0.88 18.49
N SER A 291 8.07 1.81 19.14
CA SER A 291 6.70 1.55 19.61
C SER A 291 5.74 1.33 18.43
N TYR A 292 4.86 0.36 18.54
CA TYR A 292 3.83 0.05 17.55
C TYR A 292 2.56 -0.48 18.23
N PRO A 293 1.38 -0.27 17.63
CA PRO A 293 0.15 -0.91 18.10
C PRO A 293 0.15 -2.39 17.71
N ARG A 294 -0.30 -3.25 18.60
CA ARG A 294 -0.44 -4.68 18.29
C ARG A 294 -1.55 -4.92 17.26
N GLU A 295 -2.61 -4.12 17.30
CA GLU A 295 -3.71 -4.19 16.35
C GLU A 295 -3.98 -2.80 15.75
N THR A 296 -4.07 -2.76 14.44
CA THR A 296 -4.42 -1.57 13.68
C THR A 296 -5.66 -1.88 12.85
N VAL A 297 -6.77 -1.28 13.23
CA VAL A 297 -8.04 -1.45 12.53
C VAL A 297 -8.32 -0.24 11.64
N MET A 298 -8.61 -0.49 10.38
CA MET A 298 -8.86 0.52 9.37
C MET A 298 -10.36 0.75 9.18
N ASN A 299 -10.73 2.00 8.93
CA ASN A 299 -12.12 2.39 8.75
C ASN A 299 -12.61 2.12 7.32
N THR A 300 -13.92 1.93 7.20
CA THR A 300 -14.65 1.82 5.93
C THR A 300 -15.58 3.02 5.72
N ALA A 301 -16.00 3.24 4.50
CA ALA A 301 -17.05 4.17 4.14
C ALA A 301 -17.79 3.66 2.90
N VAL A 302 -19.07 3.99 2.80
CA VAL A 302 -19.85 3.67 1.60
C VAL A 302 -19.50 4.61 0.45
N VAL A 303 -19.40 4.01 -0.72
CA VAL A 303 -19.27 4.72 -2.00
C VAL A 303 -20.46 4.34 -2.85
N ASP A 304 -21.30 5.31 -3.14
CA ASP A 304 -22.44 5.18 -4.04
C ASP A 304 -22.42 6.30 -5.10
N ARG A 305 -23.44 6.41 -5.91
CA ARG A 305 -23.51 7.41 -7.00
C ARG A 305 -23.35 8.85 -6.53
N THR A 306 -23.62 9.13 -5.26
CA THR A 306 -23.56 10.50 -4.73
C THR A 306 -22.13 10.97 -4.51
N ASN A 307 -21.18 10.06 -4.28
CA ASN A 307 -19.80 10.37 -3.95
C ASN A 307 -18.74 9.66 -4.82
N ALA A 308 -19.15 8.65 -5.62
CA ALA A 308 -18.21 7.86 -6.43
C ALA A 308 -17.36 8.71 -7.38
N HIS A 309 -17.96 9.73 -8.00
CA HIS A 309 -17.23 10.63 -8.92
C HIS A 309 -16.15 11.45 -8.19
N ILE A 310 -16.48 11.96 -7.01
CA ILE A 310 -15.52 12.69 -6.16
C ILE A 310 -14.38 11.75 -5.74
N MET A 311 -14.73 10.53 -5.31
CA MET A 311 -13.74 9.51 -4.94
C MET A 311 -12.85 9.14 -6.12
N GLN A 312 -13.40 9.01 -7.33
CA GLN A 312 -12.64 8.73 -8.53
C GLN A 312 -11.63 9.85 -8.84
N LEU A 313 -12.06 11.11 -8.78
CA LEU A 313 -11.18 12.25 -8.97
C LEU A 313 -10.04 12.28 -7.94
N GLN A 314 -10.35 12.03 -6.67
CA GLN A 314 -9.36 11.99 -5.61
C GLN A 314 -8.35 10.85 -5.80
N THR A 315 -8.84 9.64 -6.09
CA THR A 315 -7.97 8.47 -6.30
C THR A 315 -7.12 8.60 -7.57
N THR A 316 -7.67 9.20 -8.64
CA THR A 316 -6.90 9.51 -9.85
C THR A 316 -5.76 10.49 -9.53
N HIS A 317 -6.07 11.55 -8.80
CA HIS A 317 -5.05 12.53 -8.39
C HIS A 317 -3.99 11.91 -7.49
N ILE A 318 -4.38 11.05 -6.54
CA ILE A 318 -3.43 10.31 -5.70
C ILE A 318 -2.54 9.41 -6.57
N SER A 319 -3.12 8.68 -7.53
CA SER A 319 -2.35 7.83 -8.46
C SER A 319 -1.35 8.63 -9.31
N GLU A 320 -1.73 9.82 -9.78
CA GLU A 320 -0.82 10.72 -10.49
C GLU A 320 0.34 11.20 -9.60
N LEU A 321 0.05 11.50 -8.33
CA LEU A 321 1.08 11.89 -7.35
C LEU A 321 2.01 10.73 -7.04
N ASP A 322 1.47 9.52 -6.89
CA ASP A 322 2.25 8.30 -6.67
C ASP A 322 3.21 8.04 -7.83
N GLN A 323 2.74 8.17 -9.09
CA GLN A 323 3.59 8.05 -10.27
C GLN A 323 4.70 9.13 -10.31
N LYS A 324 4.38 10.34 -9.89
CA LYS A 324 5.39 11.41 -9.77
C LYS A 324 6.43 11.08 -8.71
N ILE A 325 6.02 10.55 -7.56
CA ILE A 325 6.91 10.11 -6.50
C ILE A 325 7.83 8.99 -7.00
N GLU A 326 7.30 7.97 -7.67
CA GLU A 326 8.11 6.90 -8.27
C GLU A 326 9.11 7.43 -9.31
N THR A 327 8.64 8.32 -10.18
CA THR A 327 9.51 8.96 -11.18
C THR A 327 10.62 9.78 -10.53
N LEU A 328 10.31 10.54 -9.48
CA LEU A 328 11.29 11.33 -8.74
C LEU A 328 12.29 10.44 -7.99
N ASN A 329 11.82 9.39 -7.33
CA ASN A 329 12.68 8.42 -6.67
C ASN A 329 13.61 7.71 -7.66
N GLY A 330 13.07 7.30 -8.81
CA GLY A 330 13.89 6.73 -9.90
C GLY A 330 14.95 7.72 -10.42
N ARG A 331 14.60 9.00 -10.55
CA ARG A 331 15.59 10.04 -10.91
C ARG A 331 16.62 10.25 -9.83
N ILE A 332 16.22 10.34 -8.55
CA ILE A 332 17.13 10.48 -7.42
C ILE A 332 18.11 9.30 -7.37
N SER A 333 17.62 8.08 -7.45
CA SER A 333 18.43 6.86 -7.49
C SER A 333 19.40 6.85 -8.68
N GLY A 334 18.92 7.29 -9.85
CA GLY A 334 19.74 7.46 -11.04
C GLY A 334 20.83 8.54 -10.86
N TYR A 335 20.52 9.65 -10.20
CA TYR A 335 21.51 10.69 -9.87
C TYR A 335 22.54 10.20 -8.86
N LEU A 336 22.10 9.53 -7.80
CA LEU A 336 22.98 8.95 -6.79
C LEU A 336 23.92 7.91 -7.40
N SER A 337 23.42 7.03 -8.26
CA SER A 337 24.23 6.06 -9.02
C SER A 337 25.25 6.75 -9.93
N ARG A 338 24.84 7.81 -10.65
CA ARG A 338 25.76 8.60 -11.49
C ARG A 338 26.82 9.31 -10.65
N VAL A 339 26.43 9.90 -9.51
CA VAL A 339 27.38 10.54 -8.59
C VAL A 339 28.36 9.51 -8.04
N ALA A 340 27.89 8.33 -7.61
CA ALA A 340 28.75 7.25 -7.16
C ALA A 340 29.71 6.78 -8.27
N THR A 341 29.19 6.58 -9.49
CA THR A 341 30.01 6.21 -10.66
C THR A 341 31.03 7.28 -10.99
N GLN A 342 30.64 8.56 -10.97
CA GLN A 342 31.54 9.69 -11.20
C GLN A 342 32.62 9.80 -10.11
N GLN A 343 32.27 9.54 -8.84
CA GLN A 343 33.23 9.48 -7.74
C GLN A 343 34.24 8.35 -7.96
N VAL A 344 33.81 7.16 -8.36
CA VAL A 344 34.69 6.04 -8.66
C VAL A 344 35.61 6.37 -9.84
N ILE A 345 35.08 6.95 -10.91
CA ILE A 345 35.87 7.39 -12.07
C ILE A 345 36.86 8.50 -11.67
N MET A 346 36.42 9.44 -10.84
CA MET A 346 37.25 10.53 -10.32
C MET A 346 38.39 9.99 -9.45
N TYR A 347 38.08 9.10 -8.50
CA TYR A 347 39.11 8.48 -7.66
C TYR A 347 40.01 7.54 -8.46
N GLY A 348 39.44 6.79 -9.41
CA GLY A 348 40.19 5.95 -10.35
C GLY A 348 41.12 6.77 -11.24
N SER A 349 40.63 7.86 -11.80
CA SER A 349 41.46 8.79 -12.62
C SER A 349 42.49 9.52 -11.77
N LEU A 350 42.15 9.88 -10.52
CA LEU A 350 43.12 10.47 -9.58
C LEU A 350 44.24 9.47 -9.25
N LEU A 351 43.89 8.21 -9.01
CA LEU A 351 44.88 7.16 -8.75
C LEU A 351 45.79 6.92 -9.96
N ILE A 352 45.22 6.88 -11.17
CA ILE A 352 45.97 6.76 -12.42
C ILE A 352 46.89 7.99 -12.62
N LEU A 353 46.35 9.18 -12.35
CA LEU A 353 47.12 10.44 -12.39
C LEU A 353 48.31 10.43 -11.40
N LEU A 354 48.06 9.93 -10.18
CA LEU A 354 49.11 9.79 -9.17
C LEU A 354 50.16 8.76 -9.57
N LEU A 355 49.77 7.65 -10.19
CA LEU A 355 50.68 6.65 -10.71
C LEU A 355 51.50 7.18 -11.90
N VAL A 356 50.84 7.93 -12.80
CA VAL A 356 51.53 8.59 -13.93
C VAL A 356 52.48 9.68 -13.43
N ALA A 357 52.05 10.50 -12.46
CA ALA A 357 52.92 11.52 -11.84
C ALA A 357 54.13 10.89 -11.12
N GLY A 358 53.90 9.74 -10.42
CA GLY A 358 54.97 8.96 -9.80
C GLY A 358 55.95 8.38 -10.82
N LEU A 359 55.45 7.87 -11.93
CA LEU A 359 56.27 7.35 -13.03
C LEU A 359 57.07 8.47 -13.71
N LEU A 360 56.42 9.61 -13.97
CA LEU A 360 57.06 10.80 -14.50
C LEU A 360 58.14 11.35 -13.55
N LEU A 361 57.89 11.34 -12.22
CA LEU A 361 58.89 11.68 -11.21
C LEU A 361 60.12 10.74 -11.22
N VAL A 362 59.88 9.43 -11.43
CA VAL A 362 60.95 8.44 -11.57
C VAL A 362 61.74 8.67 -12.88
N VAL A 363 61.04 8.86 -13.98
CA VAL A 363 61.67 9.19 -15.29
C VAL A 363 62.39 10.55 -15.22
N TYR A 364 61.80 11.53 -14.54
CA TYR A 364 62.37 12.87 -14.38
C TYR A 364 63.64 12.91 -13.53
N LYS A 365 63.64 12.18 -12.37
CA LYS A 365 64.91 11.97 -11.64
C LYS A 365 66.00 11.38 -12.52
N SER A 366 65.60 10.68 -13.56
CA SER A 366 66.46 10.07 -14.57
C SER A 366 66.93 11.06 -15.66
N LEU A 367 66.15 12.08 -16.00
CA LEU A 367 66.31 12.93 -17.20
C LEU A 367 66.72 14.41 -16.96
N ARG A 368 66.92 14.83 -15.74
CA ARG A 368 67.40 16.21 -15.39
C ARG A 368 66.52 17.37 -15.92
N SER A 369 65.23 17.31 -15.98
CA SER A 369 64.44 18.39 -16.56
C SER A 369 63.38 18.94 -15.61
N LYS A 370 63.74 19.75 -14.64
CA LYS A 370 62.93 20.28 -13.53
C LYS A 370 61.75 21.22 -13.91
N ASN A 371 61.84 21.94 -15.00
CA ASN A 371 60.90 23.05 -15.27
C ASN A 371 59.68 22.68 -16.11
N ARG A 372 59.72 21.53 -16.77
CA ARG A 372 58.59 21.11 -17.61
C ARG A 372 57.49 20.48 -16.78
N LEU A 373 57.86 19.72 -15.77
CA LEU A 373 56.96 19.01 -14.89
C LEU A 373 56.09 19.93 -14.02
N ASN A 374 56.66 21.05 -13.54
CA ASN A 374 55.91 21.99 -12.71
C ASN A 374 54.77 22.69 -13.47
N ARG A 375 54.92 22.90 -14.79
CA ARG A 375 53.84 23.46 -15.62
C ARG A 375 52.68 22.46 -15.83
N GLU A 376 53.02 21.20 -16.19
CA GLU A 376 51.99 20.17 -16.45
C GLU A 376 51.20 19.79 -15.17
N LEU A 377 51.89 19.80 -14.01
CA LEU A 377 51.26 19.56 -12.73
C LEU A 377 50.28 20.68 -12.32
N SER A 378 50.60 21.93 -12.68
CA SER A 378 49.74 23.08 -12.41
C SER A 378 48.48 23.09 -13.26
N GLU A 379 48.56 22.67 -14.55
CA GLU A 379 47.40 22.56 -15.44
C GLU A 379 46.48 21.42 -15.02
N GLN A 380 47.02 20.30 -14.56
CA GLN A 380 46.22 19.18 -14.05
C GLN A 380 45.49 19.52 -12.76
N LYS A 381 46.13 20.31 -11.86
CA LYS A 381 45.46 20.81 -10.66
C LYS A 381 44.25 21.68 -10.99
N LYS A 382 44.39 22.55 -11.99
CA LYS A 382 43.28 23.43 -12.41
C LYS A 382 42.11 22.66 -12.98
N GLN A 383 42.37 21.59 -13.75
CA GLN A 383 41.30 20.72 -14.26
C GLN A 383 40.59 19.95 -13.13
N LEU A 384 41.34 19.57 -12.10
CA LEU A 384 40.75 18.88 -10.94
C LEU A 384 39.88 19.84 -10.11
N GLU A 385 40.28 21.10 -9.99
CA GLU A 385 39.46 22.13 -9.32
C GLU A 385 38.15 22.40 -10.11
N GLU A 386 38.24 22.50 -11.44
CA GLU A 386 37.09 22.69 -12.30
C GLU A 386 36.10 21.46 -12.25
N GLN A 387 36.64 20.25 -12.13
CA GLN A 387 35.82 19.04 -11.95
C GLN A 387 35.18 18.99 -10.56
N ARG A 388 35.90 19.41 -9.52
CA ARG A 388 35.37 19.50 -8.15
C ARG A 388 34.19 20.48 -8.05
N ASP A 389 34.37 21.66 -8.67
CA ASP A 389 33.36 22.71 -8.66
C ASP A 389 32.08 22.25 -9.40
N LYS A 390 32.25 21.47 -10.48
CA LYS A 390 31.12 20.87 -11.20
C LYS A 390 30.37 19.79 -10.38
N LEU A 391 31.11 19.06 -9.56
CA LEU A 391 30.53 18.05 -8.63
C LEU A 391 29.80 18.71 -7.45
N GLU A 392 30.30 19.84 -6.94
CA GLU A 392 29.58 20.63 -5.92
C GLU A 392 28.27 21.17 -6.47
N GLU A 393 28.27 21.68 -7.72
CA GLU A 393 27.03 22.15 -8.35
C GLU A 393 25.96 21.04 -8.48
N GLN A 394 26.37 19.83 -8.85
CA GLN A 394 25.46 18.68 -8.93
C GLN A 394 24.92 18.24 -7.56
N ARG A 395 25.75 18.29 -6.51
CA ARG A 395 25.31 18.02 -5.14
C ARG A 395 24.26 19.03 -4.68
N ASP A 396 24.48 20.30 -5.00
CA ASP A 396 23.55 21.36 -4.57
C ASP A 396 22.19 21.28 -5.31
N GLN A 397 22.21 20.86 -6.60
CA GLN A 397 20.97 20.55 -7.33
C GLN A 397 20.18 19.39 -6.69
N LEU A 398 20.87 18.36 -6.20
CA LEU A 398 20.23 17.24 -5.49
C LEU A 398 19.57 17.68 -4.17
N ILE A 399 20.26 18.56 -3.42
CA ILE A 399 19.70 19.11 -2.16
C ILE A 399 18.45 19.94 -2.46
N GLN A 400 18.48 20.75 -3.51
CA GLN A 400 17.34 21.57 -3.91
C GLN A 400 16.14 20.73 -4.34
N LEU A 401 16.37 19.63 -5.07
CA LEU A 401 15.30 18.70 -5.48
C LEU A 401 14.66 17.98 -4.28
N SER A 402 15.49 17.61 -3.29
CA SER A 402 15.00 17.00 -2.04
C SER A 402 14.10 17.96 -1.27
N HIS A 403 14.49 19.25 -1.19
CA HIS A 403 13.69 20.26 -0.51
C HIS A 403 12.34 20.51 -1.21
N GLN A 404 12.35 20.53 -2.55
CA GLN A 404 11.10 20.66 -3.31
C GLN A 404 10.13 19.48 -3.08
N LEU A 405 10.66 18.27 -2.88
CA LEU A 405 9.85 17.09 -2.56
C LEU A 405 9.23 17.21 -1.16
N GLU A 406 9.99 17.71 -0.18
CA GLU A 406 9.46 17.97 1.18
C GLU A 406 8.34 19.03 1.17
N GLU A 407 8.56 20.14 0.48
CA GLU A 407 7.56 21.20 0.35
C GLU A 407 6.26 20.71 -0.33
N ALA A 408 6.39 19.92 -1.41
CA ALA A 408 5.23 19.36 -2.11
C ALA A 408 4.43 18.41 -1.20
N THR A 409 5.12 17.65 -0.36
CA THR A 409 4.47 16.74 0.60
C THR A 409 3.76 17.53 1.70
N HIS A 410 4.40 18.58 2.21
CA HIS A 410 3.81 19.47 3.23
C HIS A 410 2.58 20.22 2.69
N ALA A 411 2.67 20.76 1.48
CA ALA A 411 1.54 21.45 0.85
C ALA A 411 0.31 20.56 0.69
N LYS A 412 0.54 19.27 0.34
CA LYS A 412 -0.55 18.27 0.23
C LYS A 412 -1.28 18.08 1.56
N LEU A 413 -0.54 18.01 2.66
CA LEU A 413 -1.11 17.85 4.01
C LEU A 413 -1.92 19.07 4.42
N VAL A 414 -1.36 20.27 4.22
CA VAL A 414 -2.03 21.53 4.55
C VAL A 414 -3.32 21.69 3.74
N PHE A 415 -3.32 21.34 2.47
CA PHE A 415 -4.50 21.38 1.61
C PHE A 415 -5.65 20.53 2.15
N PHE A 416 -5.38 19.28 2.50
CA PHE A 416 -6.42 18.40 3.04
C PHE A 416 -6.93 18.85 4.41
N THR A 417 -6.04 19.39 5.25
CA THR A 417 -6.42 19.93 6.56
C THR A 417 -7.37 21.12 6.40
N ASN A 418 -7.04 22.06 5.51
CA ASN A 418 -7.86 23.24 5.25
C ASN A 418 -9.23 22.85 4.69
N ILE A 419 -9.27 21.99 3.67
CA ILE A 419 -10.54 21.50 3.10
C ILE A 419 -11.42 20.85 4.17
N SER A 420 -10.84 20.03 5.03
CA SER A 420 -11.61 19.38 6.09
C SER A 420 -12.20 20.37 7.07
N HIS A 421 -11.48 21.45 7.38
CA HIS A 421 -11.98 22.55 8.21
C HIS A 421 -13.10 23.33 7.54
N ASP A 422 -12.93 23.64 6.23
CA ASP A 422 -13.89 24.42 5.46
C ASP A 422 -15.21 23.66 5.22
N PHE A 423 -15.16 22.32 5.20
CA PHE A 423 -16.38 21.51 5.18
C PHE A 423 -17.04 21.35 6.54
N ARG A 424 -16.25 21.27 7.64
CA ARG A 424 -16.81 21.11 8.97
C ARG A 424 -17.71 22.29 9.36
N THR A 425 -17.23 23.52 9.12
CA THR A 425 -17.91 24.75 9.56
C THR A 425 -19.35 24.83 9.02
N PRO A 426 -19.62 24.73 7.68
CA PRO A 426 -20.98 24.81 7.17
C PRO A 426 -21.85 23.62 7.60
N LEU A 427 -21.27 22.42 7.76
CA LEU A 427 -22.01 21.27 8.21
C LEU A 427 -22.47 21.39 9.67
N THR A 428 -21.63 21.94 10.54
CA THR A 428 -22.01 22.22 11.93
C THR A 428 -23.10 23.29 12.01
N LEU A 429 -23.00 24.35 11.17
CA LEU A 429 -24.04 25.38 11.08
C LEU A 429 -25.40 24.87 10.59
N VAL A 430 -25.43 23.73 9.91
CA VAL A 430 -26.67 23.05 9.51
C VAL A 430 -27.14 22.09 10.61
N ALA A 431 -26.20 21.41 11.28
CA ALA A 431 -26.51 20.44 12.32
C ALA A 431 -27.30 21.05 13.48
N ASP A 432 -26.79 22.18 14.03
CA ASP A 432 -27.37 22.81 15.21
C ASP A 432 -28.82 23.30 15.03
N PRO A 433 -29.19 24.02 13.95
CA PRO A 433 -30.59 24.39 13.70
C PRO A 433 -31.51 23.19 13.48
N VAL A 434 -31.02 22.13 12.81
CA VAL A 434 -31.82 20.93 12.57
C VAL A 434 -32.10 20.20 13.89
N GLU A 435 -31.13 20.15 14.80
CA GLU A 435 -31.30 19.56 16.13
C GLU A 435 -32.29 20.37 16.98
N GLN A 436 -32.21 21.70 16.91
CA GLN A 436 -33.16 22.58 17.59
C GLN A 436 -34.59 22.42 17.05
N LEU A 437 -34.75 22.31 15.72
CA LEU A 437 -36.04 22.07 15.11
C LEU A 437 -36.62 20.71 15.47
N LEU A 438 -35.79 19.68 15.56
CA LEU A 438 -36.23 18.32 15.97
C LEU A 438 -36.75 18.27 17.44
N ALA A 439 -36.30 19.21 18.27
CA ALA A 439 -36.80 19.35 19.64
C ALA A 439 -38.20 19.99 19.75
N ASP A 440 -38.68 20.57 18.64
CA ASP A 440 -40.00 21.20 18.60
C ASP A 440 -41.10 20.15 18.51
N ARG A 441 -41.97 20.11 19.53
CA ARG A 441 -43.10 19.16 19.64
C ARG A 441 -44.26 19.49 18.71
N THR A 442 -44.22 20.57 17.93
CA THR A 442 -45.27 21.00 17.00
C THR A 442 -45.12 20.47 15.58
N LEU A 443 -44.05 19.75 15.31
CA LEU A 443 -43.73 19.23 13.97
C LEU A 443 -44.73 18.13 13.56
N THR A 444 -45.19 18.19 12.29
CA THR A 444 -45.96 17.08 11.70
C THR A 444 -45.06 15.87 11.50
N GLY A 445 -45.66 14.66 11.46
CA GLY A 445 -44.89 13.43 11.32
C GLY A 445 -43.97 13.38 10.08
N ASP A 446 -44.37 14.07 9.01
CA ASP A 446 -43.54 14.17 7.77
C ASP A 446 -42.40 15.16 7.92
N GLN A 447 -42.65 16.28 8.56
CA GLN A 447 -41.57 17.28 8.85
C GLN A 447 -40.53 16.70 9.80
N HIS A 448 -40.97 15.98 10.84
CA HIS A 448 -40.08 15.32 11.77
C HIS A 448 -39.21 14.25 11.06
N ARG A 449 -39.80 13.45 10.16
CA ARG A 449 -39.06 12.47 9.35
C ARG A 449 -38.01 13.13 8.43
N MET A 450 -38.40 14.25 7.82
CA MET A 450 -37.50 15.00 6.91
C MET A 450 -36.32 15.63 7.65
N LEU A 451 -36.56 16.19 8.83
CA LEU A 451 -35.52 16.75 9.68
C LEU A 451 -34.59 15.68 10.23
N LEU A 452 -35.11 14.51 10.63
CA LEU A 452 -34.31 13.35 11.01
C LEU A 452 -33.43 12.86 9.86
N LEU A 453 -33.94 12.90 8.64
CA LEU A 453 -33.16 12.54 7.45
C LEU A 453 -32.00 13.53 7.23
N ILE A 454 -32.28 14.83 7.36
CA ILE A 454 -31.26 15.88 7.23
C ILE A 454 -30.22 15.71 8.34
N GLN A 455 -30.63 15.58 9.60
CA GLN A 455 -29.74 15.38 10.74
C GLN A 455 -28.82 14.17 10.52
N ARG A 456 -29.40 13.05 10.06
CA ARG A 456 -28.64 11.83 9.79
C ARG A 456 -27.57 12.04 8.72
N ASN A 457 -27.94 12.74 7.61
CA ASN A 457 -26.99 12.99 6.52
C ASN A 457 -25.89 13.98 6.93
N VAL A 458 -26.24 15.04 7.66
CA VAL A 458 -25.26 16.00 8.18
C VAL A 458 -24.31 15.32 9.18
N ASN A 459 -24.81 14.43 10.04
CA ASN A 459 -24.00 13.67 10.96
C ASN A 459 -23.08 12.66 10.24
N ILE A 460 -23.53 12.08 9.14
CA ILE A 460 -22.67 11.22 8.28
C ILE A 460 -21.55 12.05 7.66
N LEU A 461 -21.89 13.21 7.08
CA LEU A 461 -20.91 14.11 6.47
C LEU A 461 -19.90 14.64 7.48
N LEU A 462 -20.35 15.06 8.68
CA LEU A 462 -19.47 15.47 9.77
C LEU A 462 -18.53 14.34 10.21
N ARG A 463 -19.05 13.11 10.26
CA ARG A 463 -18.24 11.93 10.60
C ARG A 463 -17.19 11.66 9.53
N LEU A 464 -17.53 11.77 8.23
CA LEU A 464 -16.59 11.64 7.12
C LEU A 464 -15.50 12.71 7.17
N VAL A 465 -15.86 13.97 7.42
CA VAL A 465 -14.90 15.08 7.58
C VAL A 465 -13.96 14.82 8.77
N ASN A 466 -14.50 14.35 9.90
CA ASN A 466 -13.69 14.00 11.07
C ASN A 466 -12.78 12.81 10.79
N GLN A 467 -13.23 11.78 10.07
CA GLN A 467 -12.39 10.65 9.65
C GLN A 467 -11.24 11.08 8.74
N ILE A 468 -11.45 12.07 7.85
CA ILE A 468 -10.37 12.67 7.06
C ILE A 468 -9.35 13.36 7.98
N LEU A 469 -9.81 14.07 9.00
CA LEU A 469 -8.94 14.74 9.98
C LEU A 469 -8.19 13.74 10.87
N ASP A 470 -8.88 12.69 11.32
CA ASP A 470 -8.26 11.62 12.13
C ASP A 470 -7.20 10.86 11.31
N PHE A 471 -7.49 10.60 10.03
CA PHE A 471 -6.52 10.03 9.09
C PHE A 471 -5.29 10.93 8.92
N LEU A 472 -5.48 12.25 8.82
CA LEU A 472 -4.39 13.22 8.71
C LEU A 472 -3.62 13.38 10.03
N SER A 473 -4.28 13.27 11.18
CA SER A 473 -3.62 13.30 12.49
C SER A 473 -2.77 12.06 12.76
N LEU A 474 -3.15 10.90 12.18
CA LEU A 474 -2.38 9.65 12.23
C LEU A 474 -1.12 9.67 11.34
N ILE A 475 -1.07 10.57 10.35
CA ILE A 475 0.14 10.79 9.53
C ILE A 475 1.17 11.65 10.29
N HIS A 476 0.77 12.30 11.38
CA HIS A 476 1.62 13.18 12.20
C HIS A 476 2.31 12.48 13.38
N ILE A 477 2.06 11.21 13.61
CA ILE A 477 2.78 10.37 14.58
C ILE A 477 3.74 9.45 13.83
#